data_adef610952d8575be59631a3d4e7db18
#
_entry.id   adef610952d8575be59631a3d4e7db18
#
_cell.length_a   1.000
_cell.length_b   1.000
_cell.length_c   1.000
_cell.angle_alpha   90.00
_cell.angle_beta   90.00
_cell.angle_gamma   90.00
#
_symmetry.space_group_name_H-M   'P 1'
#
loop_
_entity.id
_entity.type
_entity.pdbx_description
1 polymer ?
#
loop_
_entity_poly.entity_id
_entity_poly.type
_entity_poly.pdbx_seq_one_letter_code
_entity_poly.pdbx_strand_id
1 'polypeptide(L)'
;LYKCYNGSICISLILQVRRRNPNENLNWDQRRGLFSRGIDLDLACMYRLKDGRQGVIQALGNSFGAADQPPYIKLDKDDRSGASANGENMDFFRPELIDFAVVFAFIYEGVPNWRSTNARVVLSQQGTPDIEVQIDNPNSNERFCVLASLTGRDGGLEVRREDLFFNSHRAVDAHYHFGFRWVAGHK
;
A
#
# COMPACT_ATOMS: atom_id res chain seq x y z
N LEU A 1 -5.56 -3.46 -16.71
CA LEU A 1 -6.75 -4.06 -16.11
C LEU A 1 -6.48 -5.55 -15.92
N TYR A 2 -6.56 -6.03 -14.69
CA TYR A 2 -6.30 -7.44 -14.35
C TYR A 2 -7.56 -8.03 -13.71
N LYS A 3 -7.90 -9.25 -14.06
CA LYS A 3 -9.02 -9.98 -13.46
C LYS A 3 -8.47 -11.11 -12.59
N CYS A 4 -8.85 -11.11 -11.32
CA CYS A 4 -8.49 -12.14 -10.37
C CYS A 4 -9.74 -12.94 -9.99
N TYR A 5 -9.76 -14.23 -10.27
CA TYR A 5 -10.88 -15.14 -9.98
C TYR A 5 -10.46 -16.17 -8.93
N ASN A 6 -11.34 -16.46 -7.97
CA ASN A 6 -11.25 -17.58 -7.02
C ASN A 6 -9.88 -17.78 -6.37
N GLY A 7 -9.63 -17.12 -5.26
CA GLY A 7 -8.42 -17.26 -4.44
C GLY A 7 -8.07 -15.99 -3.69
N SER A 8 -7.28 -16.12 -2.65
CA SER A 8 -6.77 -14.97 -1.92
C SER A 8 -5.83 -14.15 -2.80
N ILE A 9 -5.91 -12.83 -2.67
CA ILE A 9 -5.04 -11.87 -3.37
C ILE A 9 -4.19 -11.21 -2.31
N CYS A 10 -2.88 -11.10 -2.56
CA CYS A 10 -1.96 -10.36 -1.72
C CYS A 10 -1.41 -9.15 -2.49
N ILE A 11 -1.39 -7.99 -1.86
CA ILE A 11 -0.72 -6.79 -2.36
C ILE A 11 0.40 -6.46 -1.40
N SER A 12 1.63 -6.48 -1.88
CA SER A 12 2.83 -6.22 -1.09
C SER A 12 3.45 -4.87 -1.48
N LEU A 13 3.74 -4.05 -0.50
CA LEU A 13 4.55 -2.85 -0.66
C LEU A 13 5.98 -3.16 -0.21
N ILE A 14 6.91 -3.16 -1.14
CA ILE A 14 8.31 -3.50 -0.88
C ILE A 14 9.18 -2.28 -1.09
N LEU A 15 9.94 -1.91 -0.05
CA LEU A 15 10.99 -0.91 -0.14
C LEU A 15 12.28 -1.59 -0.63
N GLN A 16 12.78 -1.19 -1.78
CA GLN A 16 14.11 -1.64 -2.22
C GLN A 16 15.18 -0.71 -1.70
N VAL A 17 15.96 -1.19 -0.74
CA VAL A 17 17.27 -0.60 -0.46
C VAL A 17 18.17 -0.98 -1.64
N ARG A 18 18.57 -0.03 -2.49
CA ARG A 18 19.58 -0.28 -3.53
C ARG A 18 20.84 -0.83 -2.84
N ARG A 19 21.09 -2.13 -2.95
CA ARG A 19 22.42 -2.68 -2.74
C ARG A 19 23.28 -2.18 -3.90
N ARG A 20 24.15 -1.20 -3.65
CA ARG A 20 25.17 -0.81 -4.62
C ARG A 20 26.02 -2.04 -4.95
N ASN A 21 26.30 -2.20 -6.23
CA ASN A 21 27.23 -3.19 -6.74
C ASN A 21 28.60 -2.99 -6.02
N PRO A 22 29.22 -4.03 -5.42
CA PRO A 22 30.44 -3.87 -4.63
C PRO A 22 31.65 -3.38 -5.43
N ASN A 23 31.57 -3.24 -6.75
CA ASN A 23 32.65 -2.82 -7.65
C ASN A 23 32.62 -1.33 -8.03
N GLU A 24 31.70 -0.51 -7.52
CA GLU A 24 31.79 0.94 -7.68
C GLU A 24 32.52 1.55 -6.49
N ASN A 25 33.83 1.72 -6.65
CA ASN A 25 34.70 2.49 -5.75
C ASN A 25 34.32 3.98 -5.83
N LEU A 26 33.34 4.40 -5.05
CA LEU A 26 33.12 5.79 -4.72
C LEU A 26 33.30 5.95 -3.21
N ASN A 27 34.38 6.61 -2.83
CA ASN A 27 34.65 7.12 -1.50
C ASN A 27 33.43 7.95 -1.05
N TRP A 28 32.51 7.31 -0.33
CA TRP A 28 31.41 7.93 0.36
C TRP A 28 31.79 8.05 1.83
N ASP A 29 32.03 9.27 2.26
CA ASP A 29 32.05 9.62 3.69
C ASP A 29 30.68 9.24 4.28
N GLN A 30 30.66 8.16 5.07
CA GLN A 30 29.52 7.78 5.90
C GLN A 30 29.37 8.79 7.06
N ARG A 31 29.11 10.03 6.77
CA ARG A 31 28.45 10.90 7.73
C ARG A 31 26.99 10.52 7.78
N ARG A 32 26.71 9.42 8.49
CA ARG A 32 25.42 9.24 9.13
C ARG A 32 25.21 10.45 10.04
N GLY A 33 24.63 11.49 9.47
CA GLY A 33 24.06 12.55 10.29
C GLY A 33 23.07 11.90 11.24
N LEU A 34 23.22 12.12 12.54
CA LEU A 34 22.37 11.64 13.64
C LEU A 34 20.86 11.96 13.48
N PHE A 35 20.43 12.49 12.34
CA PHE A 35 19.07 12.98 12.08
C PHE A 35 18.47 12.60 10.73
N SER A 36 19.05 11.69 9.93
CA SER A 36 18.34 11.16 8.77
C SER A 36 17.41 10.04 9.24
N ARG A 37 16.25 10.38 9.77
CA ARG A 37 15.13 9.45 9.86
C ARG A 37 14.82 8.98 8.45
N GLY A 38 14.87 7.67 8.23
CA GLY A 38 14.46 7.06 6.96
C GLY A 38 13.02 7.47 6.63
N ILE A 39 12.65 7.34 5.37
CA ILE A 39 11.24 7.49 4.96
C ILE A 39 10.49 6.28 5.51
N ASP A 40 9.43 6.53 6.29
CA ASP A 40 8.50 5.52 6.79
C ASP A 40 7.29 5.48 5.85
N LEU A 41 7.11 4.34 5.16
CA LEU A 41 6.01 4.10 4.24
C LEU A 41 5.05 3.10 4.83
N ASP A 42 3.77 3.45 4.85
CA ASP A 42 2.67 2.60 5.28
C ASP A 42 1.80 2.17 4.11
N LEU A 43 1.40 0.91 4.11
CA LEU A 43 0.37 0.36 3.24
C LEU A 43 -1.01 0.48 3.91
N ALA A 44 -2.01 0.89 3.14
CA ALA A 44 -3.37 1.04 3.63
C ALA A 44 -4.42 0.69 2.56
N CYS A 45 -5.64 0.44 3.01
CA CYS A 45 -6.77 0.13 2.16
C CYS A 45 -8.05 0.76 2.70
N MET A 46 -8.78 1.47 1.85
CA MET A 46 -10.19 1.81 2.07
C MET A 46 -11.03 0.76 1.37
N TYR A 47 -12.07 0.24 2.02
CA TYR A 47 -12.90 -0.82 1.45
C TYR A 47 -14.38 -0.59 1.69
N ARG A 48 -15.20 -1.17 0.80
CA ARG A 48 -16.64 -1.39 0.95
C ARG A 48 -16.96 -2.83 0.54
N LEU A 49 -17.66 -3.54 1.42
CA LEU A 49 -18.17 -4.88 1.17
C LEU A 49 -19.53 -4.82 0.46
N LYS A 50 -19.94 -5.90 -0.19
CA LYS A 50 -21.24 -6.02 -0.87
C LYS A 50 -22.45 -5.88 0.06
N ASP A 51 -22.27 -6.10 1.37
CA ASP A 51 -23.32 -5.88 2.37
C ASP A 51 -23.38 -4.43 2.91
N GLY A 52 -22.59 -3.52 2.33
CA GLY A 52 -22.55 -2.11 2.67
C GLY A 52 -21.59 -1.75 3.81
N ARG A 53 -21.00 -2.71 4.52
CA ARG A 53 -19.96 -2.41 5.51
C ARG A 53 -18.74 -1.80 4.82
N GLN A 54 -18.19 -0.76 5.41
CA GLN A 54 -17.01 -0.07 4.89
C GLN A 54 -16.07 0.35 6.01
N GLY A 55 -14.80 0.56 5.68
CA GLY A 55 -13.80 0.95 6.66
C GLY A 55 -12.42 1.17 6.04
N VAL A 56 -11.43 1.31 6.93
CA VAL A 56 -10.04 1.52 6.56
C VAL A 56 -9.16 0.50 7.28
N ILE A 57 -8.26 -0.13 6.55
CA ILE A 57 -7.20 -1.01 7.06
C ILE A 57 -5.89 -0.24 6.95
N GLN A 58 -5.19 -0.09 8.06
CA GLN A 58 -3.92 0.63 8.16
C GLN A 58 -3.27 0.43 9.54
N ALA A 59 -1.97 0.66 9.66
CA ALA A 59 -1.28 0.62 10.95
C ALA A 59 -1.77 1.73 11.91
N LEU A 60 -2.12 2.91 11.38
CA LEU A 60 -2.69 4.00 12.15
C LEU A 60 -4.00 3.59 12.84
N GLY A 61 -4.05 3.79 14.17
CA GLY A 61 -5.21 3.39 14.97
C GLY A 61 -5.34 1.88 15.17
N ASN A 62 -4.28 1.09 14.88
CA ASN A 62 -4.25 -0.36 15.00
C ASN A 62 -5.37 -1.09 14.21
N SER A 63 -5.73 -0.56 13.04
CA SER A 63 -6.79 -1.09 12.18
C SER A 63 -6.23 -2.11 11.17
N PHE A 64 -5.67 -3.22 11.66
CA PHE A 64 -5.01 -4.23 10.82
C PHE A 64 -5.98 -5.15 10.07
N GLY A 65 -7.28 -5.10 10.35
CA GLY A 65 -8.28 -5.96 9.73
C GLY A 65 -8.31 -7.37 10.29
N ALA A 66 -8.92 -8.30 9.54
CA ALA A 66 -9.06 -9.69 9.92
C ALA A 66 -9.15 -10.61 8.70
N ALA A 67 -8.71 -11.87 8.85
CA ALA A 67 -8.75 -12.89 7.80
C ALA A 67 -10.04 -13.74 7.84
N ASP A 68 -10.51 -14.07 9.04
CA ASP A 68 -11.56 -15.05 9.34
C ASP A 68 -12.93 -14.43 9.61
N GLN A 69 -12.97 -13.11 9.74
CA GLN A 69 -14.19 -12.33 9.94
C GLN A 69 -14.12 -11.05 9.08
N PRO A 70 -15.25 -10.33 8.88
CA PRO A 70 -15.21 -9.07 8.17
C PRO A 70 -14.19 -8.10 8.76
N PRO A 71 -13.40 -7.43 7.90
CA PRO A 71 -13.61 -7.26 6.46
C PRO A 71 -13.02 -8.36 5.55
N TYR A 72 -12.39 -9.40 6.08
CA TYR A 72 -11.64 -10.42 5.32
C TYR A 72 -10.48 -9.81 4.50
N ILE A 73 -10.00 -8.67 4.95
CA ILE A 73 -8.82 -7.96 4.48
C ILE A 73 -7.91 -7.77 5.68
N LYS A 74 -6.64 -8.07 5.54
CA LYS A 74 -5.68 -8.00 6.64
C LYS A 74 -4.35 -7.41 6.18
N LEU A 75 -3.88 -6.41 6.92
CA LEU A 75 -2.50 -5.94 6.88
C LEU A 75 -1.67 -6.81 7.85
N ASP A 76 -0.53 -7.35 7.39
CA ASP A 76 0.25 -8.31 8.18
C ASP A 76 1.00 -7.64 9.35
N LYS A 77 1.58 -6.47 9.12
CA LYS A 77 2.44 -5.75 10.08
C LYS A 77 2.62 -4.29 9.69
N ASP A 78 3.28 -3.54 10.59
CA ASP A 78 3.82 -2.19 10.39
C ASP A 78 5.36 -2.30 10.33
N ASP A 79 5.96 -2.11 9.14
CA ASP A 79 7.43 -2.14 8.96
C ASP A 79 8.02 -0.73 8.93
N ARG A 80 8.24 -0.17 10.11
CA ARG A 80 8.81 1.19 10.29
C ARG A 80 10.25 1.33 9.82
N SER A 81 10.92 0.22 9.57
CA SER A 81 12.35 0.22 9.22
C SER A 81 12.59 0.13 7.72
N GLY A 82 11.61 -0.35 6.95
CA GLY A 82 11.81 -0.75 5.55
C GLY A 82 12.84 -1.88 5.38
N ALA A 83 13.24 -2.53 6.49
CA ALA A 83 14.27 -3.56 6.50
C ALA A 83 13.71 -4.96 6.22
N SER A 84 12.38 -5.12 6.27
CA SER A 84 11.74 -6.38 5.94
C SER A 84 11.91 -6.72 4.46
N ALA A 85 12.52 -7.87 4.17
CA ALA A 85 12.70 -8.32 2.79
C ALA A 85 11.37 -8.45 2.02
N ASN A 86 10.27 -8.66 2.74
CA ASN A 86 8.93 -8.87 2.18
C ASN A 86 8.01 -7.63 2.32
N GLY A 87 8.53 -6.50 2.87
CA GLY A 87 7.74 -5.28 3.04
C GLY A 87 6.50 -5.46 3.91
N GLU A 88 5.46 -4.67 3.63
CA GLU A 88 4.11 -4.78 4.22
C GLU A 88 3.17 -5.46 3.23
N ASN A 89 2.31 -6.35 3.73
CA ASN A 89 1.42 -7.13 2.90
C ASN A 89 -0.04 -6.91 3.28
N MET A 90 -0.88 -6.71 2.27
CA MET A 90 -2.32 -6.59 2.38
C MET A 90 -2.99 -7.79 1.71
N ASP A 91 -3.56 -8.68 2.50
CA ASP A 91 -4.21 -9.90 2.04
C ASP A 91 -5.72 -9.72 1.95
N PHE A 92 -6.31 -10.17 0.84
CA PHE A 92 -7.74 -10.21 0.58
C PHE A 92 -8.21 -11.66 0.54
N PHE A 93 -8.82 -12.14 1.63
CA PHE A 93 -9.18 -13.56 1.82
C PHE A 93 -10.49 -13.95 1.16
N ARG A 94 -11.43 -13.02 1.01
CA ARG A 94 -12.76 -13.25 0.45
C ARG A 94 -13.09 -12.20 -0.62
N PRO A 95 -12.35 -12.22 -1.76
CA PRO A 95 -12.51 -11.23 -2.83
C PRO A 95 -13.93 -11.14 -3.37
N GLU A 96 -14.68 -12.24 -3.35
CA GLU A 96 -16.08 -12.30 -3.78
C GLU A 96 -17.05 -11.47 -2.93
N LEU A 97 -16.65 -11.10 -1.69
CA LEU A 97 -17.47 -10.27 -0.79
C LEU A 97 -17.17 -8.77 -0.91
N ILE A 98 -16.14 -8.39 -1.64
CA ILE A 98 -15.74 -7.00 -1.82
C ILE A 98 -16.58 -6.39 -2.95
N ASP A 99 -17.15 -5.22 -2.69
CA ASP A 99 -17.78 -4.36 -3.70
C ASP A 99 -16.72 -3.47 -4.35
N PHE A 100 -16.00 -2.72 -3.52
CA PHE A 100 -14.95 -1.81 -3.97
C PHE A 100 -13.86 -1.63 -2.91
N ALA A 101 -12.61 -1.54 -3.34
CA ALA A 101 -11.51 -1.20 -2.45
C ALA A 101 -10.47 -0.34 -3.16
N VAL A 102 -9.74 0.46 -2.39
CA VAL A 102 -8.64 1.30 -2.87
C VAL A 102 -7.42 1.04 -2.00
N VAL A 103 -6.36 0.53 -2.60
CA VAL A 103 -5.08 0.30 -1.93
C VAL A 103 -4.14 1.46 -2.21
N PHE A 104 -3.56 2.01 -1.17
CA PHE A 104 -2.65 3.14 -1.26
C PHE A 104 -1.49 3.00 -0.28
N ALA A 105 -0.37 3.61 -0.62
CA ALA A 105 0.76 3.80 0.26
C ALA A 105 0.85 5.27 0.67
N PHE A 106 1.38 5.54 1.87
CA PHE A 106 1.62 6.91 2.29
C PHE A 106 2.92 7.06 3.10
N ILE A 107 3.54 8.22 2.97
CA ILE A 107 4.75 8.59 3.71
C ILE A 107 4.30 9.11 5.08
N TYR A 108 4.42 8.27 6.11
CA TYR A 108 4.07 8.64 7.49
C TYR A 108 5.09 9.61 8.07
N GLU A 109 6.38 9.27 8.03
CA GLU A 109 7.48 10.13 8.44
C GLU A 109 8.46 10.38 7.28
N GLY A 110 9.14 11.53 7.32
CA GLY A 110 10.12 11.93 6.31
C GLY A 110 9.60 12.93 5.29
N VAL A 111 10.47 13.27 4.34
CA VAL A 111 10.15 14.22 3.26
C VAL A 111 9.42 13.48 2.13
N PRO A 112 8.30 14.02 1.60
CA PRO A 112 7.62 13.40 0.49
C PRO A 112 8.49 13.43 -0.77
N ASN A 113 9.08 12.29 -1.07
CA ASN A 113 9.91 12.07 -2.25
C ASN A 113 9.82 10.60 -2.68
N TRP A 114 8.82 10.27 -3.45
CA TRP A 114 8.56 8.89 -3.91
C TRP A 114 9.72 8.30 -4.70
N ARG A 115 10.42 9.11 -5.49
CA ARG A 115 11.58 8.65 -6.27
C ARG A 115 12.71 8.11 -5.39
N SER A 116 12.91 8.70 -4.22
CA SER A 116 13.97 8.25 -3.29
C SER A 116 13.60 7.00 -2.50
N THR A 117 12.33 6.62 -2.47
CA THR A 117 11.87 5.44 -1.74
C THR A 117 12.25 4.14 -2.44
N ASN A 118 12.41 4.16 -3.78
CA ASN A 118 12.52 2.95 -4.61
C ASN A 118 11.41 1.92 -4.29
N ALA A 119 10.24 2.40 -3.91
CA ALA A 119 9.12 1.55 -3.53
C ALA A 119 8.55 0.84 -4.75
N ARG A 120 8.17 -0.41 -4.55
CA ARG A 120 7.45 -1.20 -5.55
C ARG A 120 6.26 -1.89 -4.92
N VAL A 121 5.26 -2.12 -5.73
CA VAL A 121 4.07 -2.89 -5.38
C VAL A 121 4.10 -4.20 -6.14
N VAL A 122 3.82 -5.27 -5.44
CA VAL A 122 3.67 -6.61 -6.04
C VAL A 122 2.25 -7.10 -5.78
N LEU A 123 1.55 -7.44 -6.84
CA LEU A 123 0.26 -8.09 -6.78
C LEU A 123 0.46 -9.58 -7.05
N SER A 124 0.15 -10.41 -6.06
CA SER A 124 0.29 -11.85 -6.12
C SER A 124 -1.06 -12.54 -6.00
N GLN A 125 -1.27 -13.55 -6.81
CA GLN A 125 -2.39 -14.46 -6.69
C GLN A 125 -1.92 -15.89 -6.95
N GLN A 126 -2.38 -16.85 -6.14
CA GLN A 126 -2.01 -18.26 -6.31
C GLN A 126 -2.31 -18.76 -7.72
N GLY A 127 -1.31 -19.36 -8.36
CA GLY A 127 -1.44 -19.93 -9.71
C GLY A 127 -1.30 -18.95 -10.87
N THR A 128 -0.98 -17.68 -10.59
CA THR A 128 -0.68 -16.67 -11.60
C THR A 128 0.69 -16.05 -11.38
N PRO A 129 1.35 -15.54 -12.42
CA PRO A 129 2.58 -14.75 -12.25
C PRO A 129 2.32 -13.48 -11.47
N ASP A 130 3.28 -13.10 -10.63
CA ASP A 130 3.24 -11.82 -9.91
C ASP A 130 3.29 -10.63 -10.89
N ILE A 131 2.60 -9.56 -10.51
CA ILE A 131 2.63 -8.30 -11.23
C ILE A 131 3.37 -7.29 -10.36
N GLU A 132 4.50 -6.83 -10.83
CA GLU A 132 5.31 -5.83 -10.14
C GLU A 132 5.18 -4.46 -10.80
N VAL A 133 4.96 -3.43 -9.98
CA VAL A 133 4.87 -2.05 -10.40
C VAL A 133 5.75 -1.18 -9.53
N GLN A 134 6.68 -0.47 -10.13
CA GLN A 134 7.49 0.50 -9.41
C GLN A 134 6.73 1.81 -9.23
N ILE A 135 6.80 2.37 -8.01
CA ILE A 135 6.26 3.70 -7.72
C ILE A 135 7.35 4.71 -8.08
N ASP A 136 7.19 5.37 -9.22
CA ASP A 136 8.14 6.38 -9.69
C ASP A 136 7.38 7.63 -10.14
N ASN A 137 7.23 8.60 -9.23
CA ASN A 137 6.78 9.93 -9.59
C ASN A 137 7.78 11.00 -9.12
N PRO A 138 8.65 11.46 -10.03
CA PRO A 138 9.69 12.43 -9.68
C PRO A 138 9.13 13.82 -9.35
N ASN A 139 7.87 14.10 -9.68
CA ASN A 139 7.29 15.45 -9.63
C ASN A 139 6.26 15.65 -8.51
N SER A 140 5.90 14.59 -7.77
CA SER A 140 4.92 14.72 -6.71
C SER A 140 5.58 14.95 -5.35
N ASN A 141 5.15 16.02 -4.68
CA ASN A 141 5.43 16.30 -3.27
C ASN A 141 4.30 15.80 -2.36
N GLU A 142 3.34 15.07 -2.90
CA GLU A 142 2.19 14.54 -2.18
C GLU A 142 2.59 13.29 -1.41
N ARG A 143 2.00 13.13 -0.21
CA ARG A 143 2.37 12.06 0.71
C ARG A 143 1.70 10.73 0.42
N PHE A 144 0.63 10.71 -0.36
CA PHE A 144 -0.20 9.53 -0.63
C PHE A 144 -0.10 9.15 -2.09
N CYS A 145 0.07 7.86 -2.36
CA CYS A 145 0.02 7.28 -3.70
C CYS A 145 -1.03 6.17 -3.69
N VAL A 146 -2.11 6.36 -4.45
CA VAL A 146 -3.05 5.27 -4.72
C VAL A 146 -2.43 4.35 -5.75
N LEU A 147 -2.28 3.09 -5.37
CA LEU A 147 -1.61 2.03 -6.12
C LEU A 147 -2.58 1.33 -7.05
N ALA A 148 -3.73 0.94 -6.49
CA ALA A 148 -4.75 0.21 -7.23
C ALA A 148 -6.15 0.46 -6.67
N SER A 149 -7.13 0.41 -7.56
CA SER A 149 -8.53 0.20 -7.23
C SER A 149 -8.95 -1.22 -7.56
N LEU A 150 -9.78 -1.82 -6.70
CA LEU A 150 -10.28 -3.16 -6.80
C LEU A 150 -11.82 -3.12 -6.84
N THR A 151 -12.40 -3.63 -7.90
CA THR A 151 -13.86 -3.66 -8.07
C THR A 151 -14.37 -5.10 -8.09
N GLY A 152 -15.36 -5.41 -7.28
CA GLY A 152 -15.98 -6.74 -7.23
C GLY A 152 -16.73 -7.05 -8.53
N ARG A 153 -16.32 -8.11 -9.23
CA ARG A 153 -16.93 -8.56 -10.49
C ARG A 153 -16.94 -10.08 -10.56
N ASP A 154 -18.07 -10.64 -11.02
CA ASP A 154 -18.20 -12.05 -11.39
C ASP A 154 -17.61 -13.05 -10.37
N GLY A 155 -17.73 -12.74 -9.06
CA GLY A 155 -17.21 -13.57 -7.98
C GLY A 155 -15.71 -13.39 -7.69
N GLY A 156 -15.04 -12.42 -8.31
CA GLY A 156 -13.65 -12.06 -8.09
C GLY A 156 -13.45 -10.56 -7.98
N LEU A 157 -12.21 -10.10 -8.20
CA LEU A 157 -11.83 -8.70 -8.24
C LEU A 157 -11.23 -8.32 -9.59
N GLU A 158 -11.68 -7.19 -10.11
CA GLU A 158 -11.03 -6.48 -11.19
C GLU A 158 -10.07 -5.47 -10.56
N VAL A 159 -8.79 -5.58 -10.85
CA VAL A 159 -7.75 -4.71 -10.32
C VAL A 159 -7.30 -3.72 -11.40
N ARG A 160 -7.34 -2.44 -11.08
CA ARG A 160 -6.87 -1.36 -11.94
C ARG A 160 -5.74 -0.61 -11.26
N ARG A 161 -4.62 -0.47 -11.96
CA ARG A 161 -3.53 0.41 -11.55
C ARG A 161 -3.99 1.88 -11.64
N GLU A 162 -3.68 2.70 -10.61
CA GLU A 162 -4.14 4.08 -10.51
C GLU A 162 -3.00 5.09 -10.67
N ASP A 163 -1.90 4.96 -9.91
CA ASP A 163 -0.77 5.90 -9.85
C ASP A 163 -1.21 7.35 -9.58
N LEU A 164 -2.21 7.54 -8.73
CA LEU A 164 -2.74 8.85 -8.38
C LEU A 164 -2.18 9.32 -7.03
N PHE A 165 -1.81 10.59 -6.97
CA PHE A 165 -1.17 11.17 -5.79
C PHE A 165 -2.10 12.15 -5.08
N PHE A 166 -2.03 12.16 -3.74
CA PHE A 166 -2.88 12.94 -2.86
C PHE A 166 -2.13 13.44 -1.63
N ASN A 167 -2.67 14.46 -0.96
CA ASN A 167 -2.05 15.04 0.23
C ASN A 167 -2.55 14.45 1.56
N SER A 168 -3.65 13.70 1.56
CA SER A 168 -4.25 13.18 2.79
C SER A 168 -5.22 12.01 2.54
N HIS A 169 -5.52 11.26 3.61
CA HIS A 169 -6.62 10.28 3.62
C HIS A 169 -7.96 10.88 3.15
N ARG A 170 -8.26 12.11 3.58
CA ARG A 170 -9.49 12.81 3.19
C ARG A 170 -9.57 13.09 1.70
N ALA A 171 -8.44 13.39 1.08
CA ALA A 171 -8.39 13.63 -0.36
C ALA A 171 -8.61 12.32 -1.15
N VAL A 172 -8.02 11.19 -0.69
CA VAL A 172 -8.29 9.86 -1.24
C VAL A 172 -9.77 9.50 -1.09
N ASP A 173 -10.31 9.62 0.13
CA ASP A 173 -11.71 9.35 0.45
C ASP A 173 -12.67 10.17 -0.42
N ALA A 174 -12.43 11.48 -0.55
CA ALA A 174 -13.26 12.36 -1.36
C ALA A 174 -13.24 11.98 -2.86
N HIS A 175 -12.08 11.56 -3.37
CA HIS A 175 -11.93 11.14 -4.77
C HIS A 175 -12.71 9.84 -5.07
N TYR A 176 -12.68 8.88 -4.13
CA TYR A 176 -13.34 7.58 -4.31
C TYR A 176 -14.72 7.47 -3.64
N HIS A 177 -15.21 8.55 -3.03
CA HIS A 177 -16.57 8.71 -2.50
C HIS A 177 -16.96 7.70 -1.41
N PHE A 178 -16.04 7.37 -0.47
CA PHE A 178 -16.38 6.54 0.68
C PHE A 178 -17.21 7.30 1.72
N GLY A 179 -16.90 8.58 1.97
CA GLY A 179 -17.64 9.44 2.89
C GLY A 179 -17.32 9.18 4.36
N PHE A 180 -16.08 8.84 4.69
CA PHE A 180 -15.65 8.56 6.06
C PHE A 180 -15.59 9.82 6.94
N ARG A 181 -15.85 9.61 8.23
CA ARG A 181 -15.62 10.62 9.26
C ARG A 181 -14.23 10.45 9.85
N TRP A 182 -13.29 11.28 9.44
CA TRP A 182 -11.90 11.21 9.85
C TRP A 182 -11.65 11.87 11.20
N VAL A 183 -10.91 11.17 12.07
CA VAL A 183 -10.35 11.66 13.33
C VAL A 183 -8.84 11.48 13.32
N ALA A 184 -8.12 12.18 14.20
CA ALA A 184 -6.68 11.99 14.33
C ALA A 184 -6.39 10.57 14.82
N GLY A 185 -5.48 9.87 14.13
CA GLY A 185 -4.98 8.55 14.51
C GLY A 185 -3.55 8.63 15.04
N HIS A 186 -3.17 7.64 15.86
CA HIS A 186 -1.81 7.43 16.35
C HIS A 186 -1.40 5.99 16.08
N LYS A 187 -0.09 5.77 15.86
CA LYS A 187 0.57 4.45 15.86
C LYS A 187 1.03 4.06 17.25
#